data_99f3774ebad9bbadbb8d2d56f1d2c367
#
_entry.id   99f3774ebad9bbadbb8d2d56f1d2c367
#
_cell.length_a   1.000
_cell.length_b   1.000
_cell.length_c   1.000
_cell.angle_alpha   90.00
_cell.angle_beta   90.00
_cell.angle_gamma   90.00
#
_symmetry.space_group_name_H-M   'P 1'
#
loop_
_entity.id
_entity.type
_entity.pdbx_description
1 polymer ?
#
loop_
_entity_poly.entity_id
_entity_poly.type
_entity_poly.pdbx_seq_one_letter_code
_entity_poly.pdbx_strand_id
1 'polypeptide(L)'
;MEPHADIDVNKIAWKRIPGKGRAVIATAAIARGEMVECSPVLPLALADSECPGLTEYSLAWGEDAPGGLPAGKECAIGLGYLCLYNHSEAPNVTFDHRYDADEIAVHALRDIAEGEELTINYGVPLWFEKSA
;
A
#
# COMPACT_ATOMS: atom_id res chain seq x y z
N MET A 1 12.30 22.10 6.09
CA MET A 1 12.15 21.34 5.81
C MET A 1 11.37 20.68 5.57
N GLU A 2 11.11 20.17 5.19
CA GLU A 2 10.29 19.69 4.98
C GLU A 2 9.85 18.59 5.12
N PRO A 3 9.46 18.19 5.32
CA PRO A 3 8.72 17.21 6.00
C PRO A 3 8.09 16.16 5.21
N HIS A 4 8.62 15.81 4.13
CA HIS A 4 8.05 14.76 3.33
C HIS A 4 8.36 13.37 3.85
N ALA A 5 9.13 13.27 4.92
CA ALA A 5 9.39 11.99 5.55
C ALA A 5 8.27 11.55 6.47
N ASP A 6 7.28 12.39 6.70
CA ASP A 6 6.21 12.08 7.62
C ASP A 6 5.19 11.12 7.02
N ILE A 7 4.71 10.20 7.84
CA ILE A 7 3.56 9.38 7.48
C ILE A 7 2.31 10.21 7.68
N ASP A 8 1.53 10.33 6.62
CA ASP A 8 0.31 11.13 6.66
C ASP A 8 -0.89 10.22 6.39
N VAL A 9 -1.74 10.05 7.39
CA VAL A 9 -2.95 9.22 7.28
C VAL A 9 -4.17 10.04 7.68
N ASN A 10 -5.29 9.77 7.03
CA ASN A 10 -6.52 10.54 7.21
C ASN A 10 -7.71 9.59 7.12
N LYS A 11 -8.53 9.57 8.18
CA LYS A 11 -9.79 8.82 8.24
C LYS A 11 -9.60 7.31 8.18
N ILE A 12 -8.44 6.80 8.55
CA ILE A 12 -8.19 5.35 8.55
C ILE A 12 -7.49 4.94 9.84
N ALA A 13 -7.68 3.67 10.19
CA ALA A 13 -6.98 3.04 11.30
C ALA A 13 -6.79 1.57 10.96
N TRP A 14 -5.79 0.92 11.56
CA TRP A 14 -5.63 -0.50 11.38
C TRP A 14 -6.28 -1.24 12.54
N LYS A 15 -6.76 -2.44 12.28
CA LYS A 15 -7.36 -3.31 13.28
C LYS A 15 -6.99 -4.76 13.03
N ARG A 16 -7.00 -5.57 14.09
CA ARG A 16 -6.93 -7.01 13.94
C ARG A 16 -8.35 -7.53 13.76
N ILE A 17 -8.56 -8.35 12.75
CA ILE A 17 -9.87 -8.94 12.45
C ILE A 17 -9.74 -10.45 12.63
N PRO A 18 -10.56 -11.07 13.48
CA PRO A 18 -10.49 -12.52 13.68
C PRO A 18 -10.60 -13.28 12.36
N GLY A 19 -9.68 -14.22 12.16
CA GLY A 19 -9.67 -15.04 10.96
C GLY A 19 -9.08 -14.38 9.72
N LYS A 20 -8.71 -13.09 9.80
CA LYS A 20 -8.22 -12.35 8.64
C LYS A 20 -6.86 -11.69 8.86
N GLY A 21 -6.52 -11.43 10.11
CA GLY A 21 -5.28 -10.75 10.46
C GLY A 21 -5.50 -9.26 10.59
N ARG A 22 -4.58 -8.47 10.04
CA ARG A 22 -4.69 -7.00 10.11
C ARG A 22 -5.47 -6.48 8.91
N ALA A 23 -6.13 -5.34 9.10
CA ALA A 23 -6.87 -4.67 8.05
C ALA A 23 -6.86 -3.17 8.29
N VAL A 24 -7.04 -2.40 7.24
CA VAL A 24 -7.20 -0.95 7.32
C VAL A 24 -8.68 -0.64 7.20
N ILE A 25 -9.21 0.10 8.17
CA ILE A 25 -10.64 0.36 8.29
C ILE A 25 -10.87 1.87 8.23
N ALA A 26 -11.93 2.29 7.55
CA ALA A 26 -12.34 3.69 7.53
C ALA A 26 -12.89 4.10 8.90
N THR A 27 -12.38 5.20 9.44
CA THR A 27 -12.86 5.75 10.72
C THR A 27 -13.90 6.84 10.52
N ALA A 28 -14.13 7.25 9.28
CA ALA A 28 -15.15 8.21 8.88
C ALA A 28 -15.46 7.99 7.41
N ALA A 29 -16.52 8.59 6.91
CA ALA A 29 -16.86 8.50 5.50
C ALA A 29 -15.75 9.12 4.65
N ILE A 30 -15.37 8.44 3.58
CA ILE A 30 -14.32 8.86 2.66
C ILE A 30 -14.96 9.06 1.30
N ALA A 31 -14.68 10.21 0.67
CA ALA A 31 -15.22 10.50 -0.65
C ALA A 31 -14.32 9.92 -1.75
N ARG A 32 -14.93 9.56 -2.86
CA ARG A 32 -14.19 9.11 -4.05
C ARG A 32 -13.12 10.14 -4.41
N GLY A 33 -11.91 9.68 -4.65
CA GLY A 33 -10.77 10.51 -5.00
C GLY A 33 -10.03 11.10 -3.82
N GLU A 34 -10.55 10.95 -2.61
CA GLU A 34 -9.91 11.50 -1.43
C GLU A 34 -8.64 10.72 -1.10
N MET A 35 -7.57 11.43 -0.74
CA MET A 35 -6.33 10.81 -0.32
C MET A 35 -6.44 10.41 1.15
N VAL A 36 -6.20 9.15 1.45
CA VAL A 36 -6.29 8.63 2.82
C VAL A 36 -4.95 8.36 3.46
N GLU A 37 -3.92 8.24 2.64
CA GLU A 37 -2.56 8.01 3.16
C GLU A 37 -1.53 8.51 2.15
N CYS A 38 -0.43 9.04 2.67
CA CYS A 38 0.76 9.29 1.88
C CYS A 38 1.93 8.92 2.78
N SER A 39 2.65 7.87 2.44
CA SER A 39 3.70 7.33 3.31
C SER A 39 4.93 6.99 2.51
N PRO A 40 6.11 7.13 3.11
CA PRO A 40 7.35 6.80 2.43
C PRO A 40 7.51 5.30 2.24
N VAL A 41 8.33 4.93 1.27
CA VAL A 41 8.74 3.55 1.04
C VAL A 41 10.25 3.46 1.11
N LEU A 42 10.75 2.25 1.32
CA LEU A 42 12.17 1.95 1.30
C LEU A 42 12.44 1.08 0.08
N PRO A 43 12.92 1.67 -1.04
CA PRO A 43 13.25 0.86 -2.21
C PRO A 43 14.44 -0.05 -1.92
N LEU A 44 14.37 -1.29 -2.37
CA LEU A 44 15.43 -2.28 -2.17
C LEU A 44 15.62 -3.14 -3.39
N ALA A 45 16.74 -3.87 -3.41
CA ALA A 45 16.97 -4.90 -4.38
C ALA A 45 16.01 -6.07 -4.13
N LEU A 46 15.56 -6.69 -5.19
CA LEU A 46 14.67 -7.84 -5.09
C LEU A 46 15.26 -8.94 -4.22
N ALA A 47 16.58 -9.18 -4.36
CA ALA A 47 17.27 -10.20 -3.57
C ALA A 47 17.21 -9.92 -2.07
N ASP A 48 17.19 -8.66 -1.67
CA ASP A 48 17.14 -8.29 -0.25
C ASP A 48 15.76 -8.53 0.35
N SER A 49 14.71 -8.54 -0.47
CA SER A 49 13.34 -8.75 0.00
C SER A 49 12.99 -10.23 0.14
N GLU A 50 13.90 -11.14 -0.21
CA GLU A 50 13.62 -12.58 -0.17
C GLU A 50 13.83 -13.21 1.19
N CYS A 51 14.07 -12.43 2.22
CA CYS A 51 14.15 -12.93 3.59
C CYS A 51 12.78 -13.48 4.03
N PRO A 52 12.76 -14.60 4.77
CA PRO A 52 11.50 -15.13 5.29
C PRO A 52 10.74 -14.07 6.09
N GLY A 53 9.45 -13.92 5.80
CA GLY A 53 8.59 -12.95 6.46
C GLY A 53 8.65 -11.56 5.87
N LEU A 54 9.69 -11.23 5.10
CA LEU A 54 9.81 -9.90 4.47
C LEU A 54 9.18 -9.87 3.10
N THR A 55 9.30 -10.95 2.33
CA THR A 55 8.76 -11.02 0.99
C THR A 55 7.26 -10.74 0.96
N GLU A 56 6.55 -11.18 1.98
CA GLU A 56 5.09 -10.98 2.09
C GLU A 56 4.69 -9.51 2.11
N TYR A 57 5.58 -8.64 2.55
CA TYR A 57 5.30 -7.23 2.72
C TYR A 57 5.95 -6.36 1.66
N SER A 58 6.74 -6.94 0.74
CA SER A 58 7.34 -6.14 -0.32
C SER A 58 6.30 -5.78 -1.37
N LEU A 59 6.43 -4.56 -1.86
CA LEU A 59 5.52 -3.97 -2.85
C LEU A 59 6.22 -3.92 -4.20
N ALA A 60 5.44 -4.07 -5.27
CA ALA A 60 5.95 -3.84 -6.61
C ALA A 60 6.38 -2.38 -6.73
N TRP A 61 7.55 -2.15 -7.30
CA TRP A 61 8.11 -0.82 -7.41
C TRP A 61 8.85 -0.69 -8.72
N GLY A 62 8.59 0.37 -9.43
CA GLY A 62 9.34 0.66 -10.64
C GLY A 62 8.70 0.21 -11.94
N GLU A 63 7.60 -0.52 -11.91
CA GLU A 63 6.94 -0.99 -13.14
C GLU A 63 6.53 0.16 -14.05
N ASP A 64 6.05 1.25 -13.46
CA ASP A 64 5.58 2.42 -14.20
C ASP A 64 6.56 3.57 -14.14
N ALA A 65 7.75 3.37 -13.58
CA ALA A 65 8.69 4.46 -13.42
C ALA A 65 9.24 4.91 -14.79
N PRO A 66 9.23 6.20 -15.08
CA PRO A 66 9.79 6.70 -16.34
C PRO A 66 11.26 6.33 -16.45
N GLY A 67 11.64 5.64 -17.54
CA GLY A 67 13.01 5.20 -17.73
C GLY A 67 13.44 4.04 -16.87
N GLY A 68 12.52 3.48 -16.07
CA GLY A 68 12.82 2.42 -15.11
C GLY A 68 13.57 2.93 -13.90
N LEU A 69 13.84 2.03 -12.95
CA LEU A 69 14.61 2.35 -11.76
C LEU A 69 16.02 1.78 -11.86
N PRO A 70 16.99 2.40 -11.16
CA PRO A 70 18.32 1.82 -11.09
C PRO A 70 18.29 0.41 -10.51
N ALA A 71 19.26 -0.41 -10.92
CA ALA A 71 19.41 -1.73 -10.36
C ALA A 71 19.52 -1.65 -8.83
N GLY A 72 18.93 -2.59 -8.14
CA GLY A 72 18.91 -2.60 -6.68
C GLY A 72 17.73 -1.91 -6.07
N LYS A 73 16.75 -1.46 -6.88
CA LYS A 73 15.54 -0.80 -6.40
C LYS A 73 14.30 -1.36 -7.09
N GLU A 74 14.23 -2.68 -7.20
CA GLU A 74 13.14 -3.34 -7.94
C GLU A 74 11.89 -3.58 -7.10
N CYS A 75 11.98 -3.41 -5.79
CA CYS A 75 10.82 -3.55 -4.91
C CYS A 75 10.95 -2.55 -3.78
N ALA A 76 9.94 -2.48 -2.93
CA ALA A 76 9.94 -1.54 -1.83
C ALA A 76 9.19 -2.09 -0.63
N ILE A 77 9.59 -1.62 0.55
CA ILE A 77 8.84 -1.84 1.79
C ILE A 77 8.12 -0.54 2.10
N GLY A 78 6.80 -0.62 2.25
CA GLY A 78 5.99 0.54 2.60
C GLY A 78 5.98 0.78 4.09
N LEU A 79 6.04 2.03 4.46
CA LEU A 79 5.88 2.45 5.85
C LEU A 79 4.42 2.87 6.06
N GLY A 80 4.09 3.35 7.26
CA GLY A 80 2.71 3.66 7.57
C GLY A 80 1.84 2.42 7.50
N TYR A 81 0.71 2.52 6.82
CA TYR A 81 -0.23 1.41 6.65
C TYR A 81 -0.09 0.70 5.31
N LEU A 82 0.89 1.07 4.48
CA LEU A 82 0.99 0.58 3.10
C LEU A 82 1.01 -0.94 2.98
N CYS A 83 1.60 -1.63 3.95
CA CYS A 83 1.68 -3.08 3.94
C CYS A 83 0.49 -3.77 4.64
N LEU A 84 -0.49 -3.01 5.09
CA LEU A 84 -1.61 -3.54 5.87
C LEU A 84 -2.90 -3.66 5.07
N TYR A 85 -2.98 -3.04 3.89
CA TYR A 85 -4.16 -3.15 3.04
C TYR A 85 -4.26 -4.57 2.50
N ASN A 86 -5.41 -5.20 2.69
CA ASN A 86 -5.62 -6.54 2.15
C ASN A 86 -5.95 -6.47 0.66
N HIS A 87 -5.68 -7.57 -0.03
CA HIS A 87 -5.97 -7.68 -1.45
C HIS A 87 -7.46 -7.92 -1.68
N SER A 88 -7.99 -7.31 -2.74
CA SER A 88 -9.33 -7.61 -3.26
C SER A 88 -9.31 -7.47 -4.78
N GLU A 89 -10.10 -8.27 -5.45
CA GLU A 89 -10.27 -8.10 -6.90
C GLU A 89 -11.28 -7.00 -7.22
N ALA A 90 -11.98 -6.50 -6.18
CA ALA A 90 -12.86 -5.34 -6.28
C ALA A 90 -12.39 -4.29 -5.26
N PRO A 91 -11.21 -3.70 -5.47
CA PRO A 91 -10.61 -2.81 -4.49
C PRO A 91 -11.37 -1.48 -4.39
N ASN A 92 -11.23 -0.82 -3.25
CA ASN A 92 -11.81 0.50 -3.06
C ASN A 92 -10.77 1.61 -2.91
N VAL A 93 -9.48 1.26 -2.92
CA VAL A 93 -8.42 2.27 -2.99
C VAL A 93 -7.37 1.85 -4.00
N THR A 94 -6.55 2.82 -4.40
CA THR A 94 -5.45 2.59 -5.33
C THR A 94 -4.20 3.25 -4.80
N PHE A 95 -3.04 2.69 -5.16
CA PHE A 95 -1.73 3.23 -4.83
C PHE A 95 -1.23 4.08 -5.99
N ASP A 96 -0.84 5.30 -5.68
CA ASP A 96 -0.20 6.21 -6.61
C ASP A 96 1.29 6.27 -6.25
N HIS A 97 2.14 5.67 -7.09
CA HIS A 97 3.56 5.56 -6.84
C HIS A 97 4.25 6.87 -7.22
N ARG A 98 4.88 7.49 -6.27
CA ARG A 98 5.61 8.75 -6.46
C ARG A 98 7.10 8.47 -6.37
N TYR A 99 7.67 8.06 -7.48
CA TYR A 99 9.05 7.59 -7.54
C TYR A 99 10.07 8.68 -7.18
N ASP A 100 9.80 9.93 -7.52
CA ASP A 100 10.72 11.04 -7.23
C ASP A 100 10.87 11.27 -5.73
N ALA A 101 9.86 10.94 -4.96
CA ALA A 101 9.82 11.21 -3.53
C ALA A 101 9.94 9.94 -2.69
N ASP A 102 10.04 8.76 -3.32
CA ASP A 102 10.06 7.47 -2.66
C ASP A 102 8.87 7.35 -1.71
N GLU A 103 7.67 7.60 -2.23
CA GLU A 103 6.45 7.50 -1.43
C GLU A 103 5.29 6.95 -2.25
N ILE A 104 4.25 6.52 -1.56
CA ILE A 104 2.99 6.08 -2.17
C ILE A 104 1.87 6.87 -1.53
N ALA A 105 1.02 7.46 -2.39
CA ALA A 105 -0.23 8.06 -1.95
C ALA A 105 -1.37 7.09 -2.23
N VAL A 106 -2.32 7.00 -1.30
CA VAL A 106 -3.46 6.09 -1.41
C VAL A 106 -4.72 6.92 -1.56
N HIS A 107 -5.47 6.67 -2.64
CA HIS A 107 -6.69 7.42 -2.96
C HIS A 107 -7.87 6.48 -3.04
N ALA A 108 -9.04 6.97 -2.61
CA ALA A 108 -10.28 6.20 -2.71
C ALA A 108 -10.74 6.13 -4.16
N LEU A 109 -11.13 4.93 -4.60
CA LEU A 109 -11.69 4.70 -5.94
C LEU A 109 -13.18 4.95 -6.00
N ARG A 110 -13.85 4.93 -4.84
CA ARG A 110 -15.28 5.19 -4.69
C ARG A 110 -15.51 5.73 -3.29
N ASP A 111 -16.74 6.11 -3.00
CA ASP A 111 -17.10 6.49 -1.64
C ASP A 111 -16.98 5.28 -0.73
N ILE A 112 -16.41 5.47 0.44
CA ILE A 112 -16.18 4.41 1.43
C ILE A 112 -16.89 4.81 2.71
N ALA A 113 -17.69 3.90 3.25
CA ALA A 113 -18.43 4.17 4.48
C ALA A 113 -17.55 3.97 5.72
N GLU A 114 -17.88 4.66 6.77
CA GLU A 114 -17.24 4.46 8.08
C GLU A 114 -17.38 2.98 8.46
N GLY A 115 -16.30 2.37 8.93
CA GLY A 115 -16.26 0.96 9.31
C GLY A 115 -15.94 0.00 8.16
N GLU A 116 -15.95 0.47 6.94
CA GLU A 116 -15.65 -0.35 5.78
C GLU A 116 -14.15 -0.60 5.68
N GLU A 117 -13.76 -1.81 5.26
CA GLU A 117 -12.34 -2.13 5.05
C GLU A 117 -11.83 -1.51 3.75
N LEU A 118 -10.63 -0.96 3.78
CA LEU A 118 -9.95 -0.48 2.58
C LEU A 118 -9.08 -1.59 2.02
N THR A 119 -9.23 -1.86 0.71
CA THR A 119 -8.53 -2.95 0.04
C THR A 119 -7.92 -2.46 -1.26
N ILE A 120 -6.85 -3.12 -1.68
CA ILE A 120 -6.19 -2.84 -2.95
C ILE A 120 -6.14 -4.10 -3.80
N ASN A 121 -5.92 -3.93 -5.08
CA ASN A 121 -5.52 -5.03 -5.94
C ASN A 121 -4.00 -4.98 -6.02
N TYR A 122 -3.32 -6.05 -5.60
CA TYR A 122 -1.85 -6.06 -5.56
C TYR A 122 -1.23 -5.88 -6.96
N GLY A 123 -2.00 -6.18 -8.01
CA GLY A 123 -1.53 -5.91 -9.37
C GLY A 123 -0.51 -6.89 -9.90
N VAL A 124 -0.15 -7.91 -9.13
CA VAL A 124 0.79 -8.94 -9.52
C VAL A 124 0.21 -10.29 -9.16
N PRO A 125 0.63 -11.37 -9.80
CA PRO A 125 0.17 -12.70 -9.40
C PRO A 125 0.49 -12.94 -7.93
N LEU A 126 -0.50 -13.42 -7.18
CA LEU A 126 -0.29 -13.71 -5.78
C LEU A 126 0.56 -14.99 -5.67
N TRP A 127 1.58 -14.93 -4.83
CA TRP A 127 2.45 -16.06 -4.59
C TRP A 127 1.84 -17.04 -3.58
N PHE A 128 0.75 -16.63 -2.94
CA PHE A 128 0.01 -17.49 -2.00
C PHE A 128 -1.39 -17.73 -2.57
N GLU A 129 -2.04 -18.78 -2.08
CA GLU A 129 -3.38 -19.13 -2.53
C GLU A 129 -4.38 -18.07 -2.09
N LYS A 130 -5.23 -17.63 -3.02
CA LYS A 130 -6.26 -16.67 -2.69
C LYS A 130 -7.31 -17.28 -1.79
N SER A 131 -7.72 -16.54 -0.79
CA SER A 131 -8.94 -16.86 -0.06
C SER A 131 -10.12 -16.56 -0.97
N ALA A 132 -11.02 -17.47 -1.08
CA ALA A 132 -12.19 -17.30 -1.92
C ALA A 132 -13.10 -16.22 -1.37
#